data_ef9a78e7806b0419d92d9f1a3dc51e47
#
_entry.id   ef9a78e7806b0419d92d9f1a3dc51e47
#
_cell.length_a   1.000
_cell.length_b   1.000
_cell.length_c   1.000
_cell.angle_alpha   90.00
_cell.angle_beta   90.00
_cell.angle_gamma   90.00
#
_symmetry.space_group_name_H-M   'P 1'
#
loop_
_entity.id
_entity.type
_entity.pdbx_description
1 polymer ?
#
loop_
_entity_poly.entity_id
_entity_poly.type
_entity_poly.pdbx_seq_one_letter_code
_entity_poly.pdbx_strand_id
1 'polypeptide(L)'
;MSDIFEEEFDAAETGEGSRTVRAAVPDGGRVRLDAFLAGFAGESRSRVKRLVEDGHCLVDGKPCVSVDLRLRPGQTAELSLPEPQASPEAEDGPLDILYSDEDIAVINKPAGLTMHPCPSCPRGTLVNRLIARFPRLALQEGPRPGIVHRLDKDTSGLVVAALSERARLRLAESFAAREVHKTYLAITRGTPRPSGECALPVGRHPTQKTRMAIVPEAKGGRSALTKWETLYALPDGKAALLAVRIFTGRTHQIRVHMAQEGHPLIGDTVYGPRDDECPAGRQMLHAWKLSFRHPADGHGVAFLCPPPEDFTQTLLALADGMDRLILTGMPGCGKSAVLRCLAGKGIPAWSADEAVSRMYRPGSACWQMMRARWGDAFLDDSGAVDRKKLSAMLAERPGMRRELEAIIHPLTREEMLAFFRKAEQEGTMLAAAEVPLWFECGWEKPLRTLVAAVACPDETRRMRLAQERGWNRDKIAAIESWQWSARDKENAADIVLHNAGSLEDLERTAGNLLQEIEERRSAGREALSARLHALWGAS
;
A
#
# COMPACT_ATOMS: atom_id res chain seq x y z
N MET A 1 19.78 34.28 8.32
CA MET A 1 20.21 33.29 7.32
C MET A 1 20.41 31.90 7.92
N SER A 2 20.75 31.76 9.22
CA SER A 2 20.85 30.42 9.88
C SER A 2 19.49 29.72 10.05
N ASP A 3 18.42 30.48 10.20
CA ASP A 3 17.07 29.93 10.47
C ASP A 3 16.44 29.17 9.30
N ILE A 4 16.92 29.38 8.06
CA ILE A 4 16.39 28.78 6.85
C ILE A 4 16.73 27.26 6.75
N PHE A 5 17.92 26.87 7.25
CA PHE A 5 18.37 25.48 7.26
C PHE A 5 17.70 24.62 8.34
N GLU A 6 17.11 25.22 9.36
CA GLU A 6 16.56 24.50 10.50
C GLU A 6 15.09 24.16 10.36
N GLU A 7 14.38 24.86 9.50
CA GLU A 7 12.97 24.52 9.27
C GLU A 7 12.76 23.14 8.64
N GLU A 8 13.75 22.57 7.93
CA GLU A 8 13.69 21.21 7.37
C GLU A 8 14.38 20.14 8.22
N PHE A 9 15.20 20.51 9.20
CA PHE A 9 15.97 19.57 10.01
C PHE A 9 15.61 19.69 11.48
N ASP A 10 15.07 18.62 12.06
CA ASP A 10 14.87 18.51 13.51
C ASP A 10 16.21 18.66 14.26
N ALA A 11 16.19 19.37 15.38
CA ALA A 11 17.36 19.56 16.24
C ALA A 11 17.98 18.21 16.61
N ALA A 12 19.30 18.12 16.47
CA ALA A 12 20.05 16.93 16.86
C ALA A 12 19.88 16.66 18.35
N GLU A 13 19.71 15.40 18.72
CA GLU A 13 19.80 14.94 20.09
C GLU A 13 21.20 15.31 20.66
N THR A 14 21.20 15.88 21.84
CA THR A 14 22.42 16.33 22.56
C THR A 14 23.25 15.11 22.94
N GLY A 15 24.44 15.00 22.34
CA GLY A 15 25.49 14.08 22.79
C GLY A 15 26.17 14.58 24.09
N GLU A 16 26.61 13.66 24.93
CA GLU A 16 27.40 13.91 26.13
C GLU A 16 28.77 14.51 25.73
N GLY A 17 28.92 15.79 25.94
CA GLY A 17 30.14 16.58 25.71
C GLY A 17 29.76 18.05 25.54
N SER A 18 29.67 18.78 26.63
CA SER A 18 29.36 20.21 26.56
C SER A 18 30.46 21.04 27.27
N ARG A 19 30.97 22.05 26.58
CA ARG A 19 31.77 23.10 27.20
C ARG A 19 30.82 24.12 27.83
N THR A 20 30.77 24.22 29.16
CA THR A 20 29.98 25.24 29.85
C THR A 20 30.80 26.51 30.04
N VAL A 21 30.25 27.61 29.57
CA VAL A 21 30.81 28.95 29.79
C VAL A 21 29.96 29.66 30.83
N ARG A 22 30.57 30.12 31.90
CA ARG A 22 29.90 30.80 33.02
C ARG A 22 30.49 32.18 33.21
N ALA A 23 29.64 33.19 33.30
CA ALA A 23 30.07 34.58 33.50
C ALA A 23 29.14 35.32 34.47
N ALA A 24 29.72 36.14 35.32
CA ALA A 24 28.96 37.08 36.15
C ALA A 24 28.84 38.42 35.43
N VAL A 25 27.66 39.03 35.53
CA VAL A 25 27.38 40.34 34.91
C VAL A 25 28.13 41.43 35.68
N PRO A 26 29.00 42.21 35.02
CA PRO A 26 29.78 43.25 35.68
C PRO A 26 28.91 44.43 36.15
N ASP A 27 29.43 45.20 37.10
CA ASP A 27 28.82 46.44 37.53
C ASP A 27 28.80 47.46 36.39
N GLY A 28 27.63 48.01 36.03
CA GLY A 28 27.53 48.96 34.93
C GLY A 28 26.19 49.05 34.20
N GLY A 29 25.19 48.39 34.70
CA GLY A 29 23.85 48.47 34.11
C GLY A 29 23.28 47.13 33.58
N ARG A 30 22.03 47.16 33.10
CA ARG A 30 21.36 45.97 32.59
C ARG A 30 21.83 45.64 31.17
N VAL A 31 22.30 44.42 30.95
CA VAL A 31 22.70 43.90 29.62
C VAL A 31 21.73 42.81 29.13
N ARG A 32 21.52 42.74 27.84
CA ARG A 32 20.71 41.65 27.25
C ARG A 32 21.48 40.34 27.32
N LEU A 33 20.78 39.27 27.68
CA LEU A 33 21.34 37.92 27.83
C LEU A 33 22.06 37.44 26.57
N ASP A 34 21.43 37.59 25.39
CA ASP A 34 22.00 37.17 24.10
C ASP A 34 23.30 37.91 23.75
N ALA A 35 23.35 39.21 24.00
CA ALA A 35 24.53 40.04 23.71
C ALA A 35 25.67 39.76 24.70
N PHE A 36 25.35 39.59 25.99
CA PHE A 36 26.30 39.30 27.03
C PHE A 36 26.99 37.95 26.81
N LEU A 37 26.19 36.90 26.60
CA LEU A 37 26.71 35.54 26.36
C LEU A 37 27.50 35.45 25.05
N ALA A 38 27.09 36.14 23.98
CA ALA A 38 27.80 36.15 22.70
C ALA A 38 29.21 36.71 22.84
N GLY A 39 29.35 37.84 23.54
CA GLY A 39 30.66 38.44 23.80
C GLY A 39 31.56 37.59 24.69
N PHE A 40 30.99 36.86 25.65
CA PHE A 40 31.72 36.06 26.60
C PHE A 40 32.08 34.66 26.07
N ALA A 41 31.17 34.05 25.32
CA ALA A 41 31.37 32.72 24.71
C ALA A 41 32.24 32.76 23.45
N GLY A 42 32.45 33.94 22.84
CA GLY A 42 33.12 34.08 21.56
C GLY A 42 32.28 33.59 20.38
N GLU A 43 30.94 33.55 20.55
CA GLU A 43 30.00 33.00 19.58
C GLU A 43 29.15 34.09 18.91
N SER A 44 28.57 33.79 17.75
CA SER A 44 27.62 34.72 17.12
C SER A 44 26.35 34.87 17.95
N ARG A 45 25.74 36.07 17.94
CA ARG A 45 24.49 36.33 18.67
C ARG A 45 23.35 35.39 18.21
N SER A 46 23.31 35.04 16.93
CA SER A 46 22.32 34.11 16.38
C SER A 46 22.47 32.72 16.97
N ARG A 47 23.73 32.22 17.13
CA ARG A 47 24.01 30.91 17.74
C ARG A 47 23.65 30.91 19.23
N VAL A 48 24.02 31.98 19.96
CA VAL A 48 23.65 32.11 21.37
C VAL A 48 22.15 32.20 21.58
N LYS A 49 21.45 32.99 20.75
CA LYS A 49 19.99 33.09 20.78
C LYS A 49 19.35 31.70 20.72
N ARG A 50 19.75 30.90 19.77
CA ARG A 50 19.28 29.55 19.58
C ARG A 50 19.56 28.64 20.76
N LEU A 51 20.80 28.63 21.26
CA LEU A 51 21.17 27.81 22.43
C LEU A 51 20.34 28.18 23.68
N VAL A 52 19.99 29.46 23.84
CA VAL A 52 19.09 29.92 24.90
C VAL A 52 17.67 29.40 24.70
N GLU A 53 17.13 29.53 23.49
CA GLU A 53 15.79 29.03 23.12
C GLU A 53 15.69 27.49 23.25
N ASP A 54 16.77 26.77 22.96
CA ASP A 54 16.88 25.31 23.10
C ASP A 54 17.09 24.83 24.56
N GLY A 55 17.15 25.78 25.53
CA GLY A 55 17.24 25.44 26.95
C GLY A 55 18.67 25.18 27.45
N HIS A 56 19.71 25.51 26.68
CA HIS A 56 21.11 25.35 27.07
C HIS A 56 21.64 26.50 27.95
N CYS A 57 20.77 27.36 28.48
CA CYS A 57 21.15 28.52 29.30
C CYS A 57 20.57 28.44 30.70
N LEU A 58 21.38 28.74 31.70
CA LEU A 58 20.95 28.97 33.07
C LEU A 58 21.26 30.40 33.47
N VAL A 59 20.36 31.03 34.25
CA VAL A 59 20.59 32.32 34.92
C VAL A 59 20.39 32.11 36.42
N ASP A 60 21.40 32.38 37.21
CA ASP A 60 21.47 32.10 38.64
C ASP A 60 21.06 30.64 38.96
N GLY A 61 21.55 29.69 38.15
CA GLY A 61 21.28 28.26 38.25
C GLY A 61 19.88 27.80 37.83
N LYS A 62 19.05 28.70 37.29
CA LYS A 62 17.67 28.35 36.81
C LYS A 62 17.63 28.37 35.28
N PRO A 63 16.95 27.37 34.65
CA PRO A 63 16.79 27.36 33.19
C PRO A 63 16.17 28.66 32.66
N CYS A 64 16.75 29.20 31.60
CA CYS A 64 16.30 30.41 30.94
C CYS A 64 16.22 30.20 29.44
N VAL A 65 15.02 30.37 28.86
CA VAL A 65 14.76 30.32 27.41
C VAL A 65 14.42 31.68 26.80
N SER A 66 14.45 32.74 27.62
CA SER A 66 14.13 34.11 27.20
C SER A 66 15.36 34.85 26.72
N VAL A 67 15.50 34.97 25.43
CA VAL A 67 16.65 35.62 24.75
C VAL A 67 16.79 37.11 25.10
N ASP A 68 15.64 37.75 25.34
CA ASP A 68 15.54 39.20 25.58
C ASP A 68 15.72 39.58 27.05
N LEU A 69 15.96 38.59 27.93
CA LEU A 69 16.12 38.81 29.35
C LEU A 69 17.23 39.86 29.59
N ARG A 70 16.92 40.87 30.38
CA ARG A 70 17.89 41.89 30.82
C ARG A 70 18.48 41.49 32.17
N LEU A 71 19.68 41.02 32.13
CA LEU A 71 20.47 40.65 33.30
C LEU A 71 20.81 41.87 34.14
N ARG A 72 20.86 41.70 35.46
CA ARG A 72 21.27 42.71 36.44
C ARG A 72 22.73 42.48 36.85
N PRO A 73 23.46 43.54 37.29
CA PRO A 73 24.77 43.36 37.88
C PRO A 73 24.76 42.30 38.99
N GLY A 74 25.80 41.46 39.02
CA GLY A 74 25.95 40.37 39.98
C GLY A 74 25.21 39.06 39.63
N GLN A 75 24.29 39.04 38.66
CA GLN A 75 23.70 37.79 38.20
C GLN A 75 24.71 36.95 37.41
N THR A 76 24.61 35.63 37.51
CA THR A 76 25.45 34.69 36.78
C THR A 76 24.66 34.05 35.63
N ALA A 77 25.22 34.13 34.41
CA ALA A 77 24.69 33.40 33.26
C ALA A 77 25.65 32.27 32.87
N GLU A 78 25.07 31.12 32.61
CA GLU A 78 25.79 29.93 32.18
C GLU A 78 25.22 29.50 30.82
N LEU A 79 26.10 29.20 29.85
CA LEU A 79 25.73 28.69 28.53
C LEU A 79 26.48 27.39 28.28
N SER A 80 25.74 26.32 28.10
CA SER A 80 26.31 25.04 27.65
C SER A 80 26.47 25.07 26.14
N LEU A 81 27.73 25.03 25.70
CA LEU A 81 28.10 24.94 24.30
C LEU A 81 28.27 23.45 23.96
N PRO A 82 27.41 22.85 23.14
CA PRO A 82 27.67 21.49 22.64
C PRO A 82 28.99 21.49 21.87
N GLU A 83 29.80 20.45 22.05
CA GLU A 83 31.01 20.29 21.24
C GLU A 83 30.69 20.37 19.75
N PRO A 84 31.56 21.02 18.94
CA PRO A 84 31.41 20.98 17.50
C PRO A 84 31.35 19.51 17.06
N GLN A 85 30.23 19.06 16.49
CA GLN A 85 30.18 17.72 15.92
C GLN A 85 31.31 17.62 14.90
N ALA A 86 32.20 16.66 15.07
CA ALA A 86 33.29 16.43 14.13
C ALA A 86 32.71 16.29 12.70
N SER A 87 33.37 16.89 11.72
CA SER A 87 32.97 16.71 10.32
C SER A 87 32.95 15.23 9.99
N PRO A 88 31.91 14.74 9.27
CA PRO A 88 31.84 13.33 8.92
C PRO A 88 33.08 12.90 8.13
N GLU A 89 33.57 11.70 8.44
CA GLU A 89 34.72 11.13 7.72
C GLU A 89 34.27 10.65 6.32
N ALA A 90 35.20 10.72 5.36
CA ALA A 90 35.00 10.15 4.03
C ALA A 90 34.96 8.62 4.12
N GLU A 91 33.94 8.01 3.54
CA GLU A 91 33.84 6.56 3.41
C GLU A 91 33.46 6.20 1.97
N ASP A 92 34.23 5.31 1.34
CA ASP A 92 33.92 4.85 0.02
C ASP A 92 32.68 3.96 0.01
N GLY A 93 31.91 4.03 -1.06
CA GLY A 93 30.71 3.24 -1.22
C GLY A 93 29.93 3.61 -2.50
N PRO A 94 29.02 2.74 -2.94
CA PRO A 94 28.29 2.96 -4.16
C PRO A 94 27.39 4.21 -4.06
N LEU A 95 27.50 5.09 -5.09
CA LEU A 95 26.62 6.23 -5.33
C LEU A 95 26.15 6.19 -6.77
N ASP A 96 24.85 6.16 -6.98
CA ASP A 96 24.23 6.31 -8.29
C ASP A 96 24.02 7.81 -8.55
N ILE A 97 24.96 8.42 -9.29
CA ILE A 97 24.99 9.86 -9.60
C ILE A 97 24.38 10.05 -10.98
N LEU A 98 23.18 10.63 -11.03
CA LEU A 98 22.46 10.91 -12.26
C LEU A 98 22.99 12.16 -13.00
N TYR A 99 23.49 13.14 -12.21
CA TYR A 99 24.06 14.39 -12.72
C TYR A 99 25.05 14.95 -11.71
N SER A 100 26.13 15.54 -12.18
CA SER A 100 27.01 16.36 -11.35
C SER A 100 27.78 17.39 -12.17
N ASP A 101 28.00 18.56 -11.56
CA ASP A 101 28.85 19.62 -12.08
C ASP A 101 29.71 20.24 -10.95
N GLU A 102 30.12 21.51 -11.09
CA GLU A 102 30.89 22.20 -10.05
C GLU A 102 30.06 22.59 -8.83
N ASP A 103 28.75 22.77 -8.97
CA ASP A 103 27.86 23.31 -7.94
C ASP A 103 26.96 22.26 -7.30
N ILE A 104 26.49 21.27 -8.04
CA ILE A 104 25.51 20.28 -7.55
C ILE A 104 25.86 18.85 -7.92
N ALA A 105 25.34 17.90 -7.15
CA ALA A 105 25.20 16.51 -7.57
C ALA A 105 23.77 16.07 -7.32
N VAL A 106 23.16 15.36 -8.30
CA VAL A 106 21.85 14.73 -8.17
C VAL A 106 22.04 13.23 -8.12
N ILE A 107 21.58 12.64 -7.04
CA ILE A 107 21.83 11.25 -6.67
C ILE A 107 20.51 10.48 -6.63
N ASN A 108 20.49 9.27 -7.15
CA ASN A 108 19.47 8.28 -6.86
C ASN A 108 19.84 7.55 -5.55
N LYS A 109 19.30 7.99 -4.42
CA LYS A 109 19.56 7.37 -3.13
C LYS A 109 18.87 5.99 -3.05
N PRO A 110 19.58 4.91 -2.75
CA PRO A 110 18.93 3.64 -2.48
C PRO A 110 18.15 3.68 -1.16
N ALA A 111 17.15 2.81 -1.03
CA ALA A 111 16.52 2.53 0.26
C ALA A 111 17.55 1.93 1.24
N GLY A 112 17.33 2.12 2.54
CA GLY A 112 18.23 1.64 3.59
C GLY A 112 19.44 2.56 3.87
N LEU A 113 19.74 3.53 3.01
CA LEU A 113 20.85 4.47 3.20
C LEU A 113 20.38 5.70 3.98
N THR A 114 20.99 5.90 5.16
CA THR A 114 20.77 7.11 5.99
C THR A 114 21.40 8.33 5.32
N MET A 115 20.75 9.49 5.40
CA MET A 115 21.24 10.72 4.76
C MET A 115 22.55 11.23 5.34
N HIS A 116 22.65 11.33 6.65
CA HIS A 116 23.78 11.92 7.38
C HIS A 116 24.01 11.18 8.70
N PRO A 117 25.21 11.27 9.30
CA PRO A 117 25.50 10.66 10.59
C PRO A 117 24.51 11.07 11.68
N CYS A 118 24.11 10.10 12.48
CA CYS A 118 23.24 10.27 13.64
C CYS A 118 23.63 9.23 14.72
N PRO A 119 23.17 9.36 15.98
CA PRO A 119 23.55 8.43 17.06
C PRO A 119 23.30 6.96 16.71
N SER A 120 22.23 6.64 16.00
CA SER A 120 21.91 5.27 15.57
C SER A 120 22.64 4.81 14.31
N CYS A 121 23.28 5.73 13.57
CA CYS A 121 24.02 5.44 12.33
C CYS A 121 25.14 6.47 12.16
N PRO A 122 26.27 6.32 12.91
CA PRO A 122 27.35 7.32 12.94
C PRO A 122 28.21 7.31 11.67
N ARG A 123 28.17 6.23 10.88
CA ARG A 123 28.96 6.00 9.67
C ARG A 123 28.12 5.34 8.57
N GLY A 124 28.69 5.22 7.38
CA GLY A 124 28.04 4.54 6.23
C GLY A 124 26.89 5.33 5.64
N THR A 125 26.82 6.64 5.86
CA THR A 125 25.71 7.50 5.39
C THR A 125 25.98 8.07 4.00
N LEU A 126 24.95 8.66 3.38
CA LEU A 126 25.10 9.36 2.10
C LEU A 126 26.18 10.44 2.18
N VAL A 127 26.22 11.22 3.27
CA VAL A 127 27.24 12.27 3.47
C VAL A 127 28.65 11.70 3.47
N ASN A 128 28.92 10.57 4.14
CA ASN A 128 30.23 9.93 4.14
C ASN A 128 30.68 9.57 2.72
N ARG A 129 29.78 9.00 1.92
CA ARG A 129 30.03 8.63 0.53
C ARG A 129 30.20 9.86 -0.39
N LEU A 130 29.43 10.93 -0.15
CA LEU A 130 29.55 12.18 -0.89
C LEU A 130 30.90 12.84 -0.65
N ILE A 131 31.41 12.86 0.61
CA ILE A 131 32.73 13.41 0.93
C ILE A 131 33.84 12.60 0.24
N ALA A 132 33.74 11.27 0.23
CA ALA A 132 34.69 10.43 -0.49
C ALA A 132 34.70 10.71 -2.00
N ARG A 133 33.53 10.88 -2.61
CA ARG A 133 33.37 11.13 -4.05
C ARG A 133 33.70 12.58 -4.45
N PHE A 134 33.40 13.55 -3.57
CA PHE A 134 33.60 14.97 -3.77
C PHE A 134 34.38 15.57 -2.55
N PRO A 135 35.72 15.41 -2.47
CA PRO A 135 36.52 15.78 -1.31
C PRO A 135 36.38 17.24 -0.86
N ARG A 136 36.01 18.14 -1.77
CA ARG A 136 35.75 19.56 -1.43
C ARG A 136 34.62 19.75 -0.43
N LEU A 137 33.72 18.77 -0.27
CA LEU A 137 32.66 18.80 0.73
C LEU A 137 33.22 18.77 2.16
N ALA A 138 34.39 18.16 2.36
CA ALA A 138 35.06 18.17 3.68
C ALA A 138 35.45 19.59 4.16
N LEU A 139 35.50 20.57 3.25
CA LEU A 139 35.77 21.96 3.56
C LEU A 139 34.53 22.74 4.02
N GLN A 140 33.34 22.16 3.86
CA GLN A 140 32.08 22.75 4.34
C GLN A 140 31.96 22.49 5.85
N GLU A 141 31.74 23.55 6.63
CA GLU A 141 31.57 23.43 8.06
C GLU A 141 30.25 22.73 8.45
N GLY A 142 30.32 21.95 9.53
CA GLY A 142 29.16 21.32 10.16
C GLY A 142 28.98 19.85 9.86
N PRO A 143 27.98 19.21 10.50
CA PRO A 143 27.81 17.76 10.46
C PRO A 143 27.15 17.23 9.18
N ARG A 144 26.72 18.09 8.26
CA ARG A 144 25.91 17.74 7.09
C ARG A 144 26.38 18.44 5.82
N PRO A 145 27.68 18.34 5.45
CA PRO A 145 28.19 19.00 4.25
C PRO A 145 27.42 18.52 3.00
N GLY A 146 27.05 19.47 2.15
CA GLY A 146 26.33 19.24 0.91
C GLY A 146 24.82 18.98 1.03
N ILE A 147 24.29 18.74 2.22
CA ILE A 147 22.88 18.39 2.41
C ILE A 147 22.02 19.65 2.52
N VAL A 148 21.06 19.79 1.61
CA VAL A 148 20.08 20.89 1.56
C VAL A 148 18.63 20.42 1.78
N HIS A 149 18.37 19.11 1.68
CA HIS A 149 17.10 18.46 2.04
C HIS A 149 17.35 17.01 2.42
N ARG A 150 16.29 16.29 2.83
CA ARG A 150 16.45 14.90 3.26
C ARG A 150 15.35 13.99 2.73
N LEU A 151 15.71 12.71 2.63
CA LEU A 151 14.78 11.58 2.53
C LEU A 151 14.90 10.71 3.78
N ASP A 152 13.85 9.98 4.11
CA ASP A 152 13.91 8.96 5.16
C ASP A 152 14.89 7.85 4.74
N LYS A 153 15.44 7.12 5.70
CA LYS A 153 16.39 6.03 5.49
C LYS A 153 15.91 5.07 4.38
N ASP A 154 14.66 4.60 4.50
CA ASP A 154 14.09 3.58 3.61
C ASP A 154 13.29 4.16 2.43
N THR A 155 13.28 5.49 2.26
CA THR A 155 12.80 6.15 1.06
C THR A 155 13.91 6.20 0.02
N SER A 156 13.64 5.73 -1.20
CA SER A 156 14.56 5.76 -2.34
C SER A 156 14.34 7.00 -3.22
N GLY A 157 15.28 7.28 -4.14
CA GLY A 157 15.12 8.24 -5.23
C GLY A 157 15.92 9.52 -5.09
N LEU A 158 15.45 10.55 -5.76
CA LEU A 158 16.21 11.78 -6.04
C LEU A 158 16.57 12.60 -4.80
N VAL A 159 17.85 12.89 -4.69
CA VAL A 159 18.43 13.82 -3.72
C VAL A 159 19.37 14.77 -4.47
N VAL A 160 19.29 16.08 -4.21
CA VAL A 160 20.30 17.04 -4.64
C VAL A 160 21.23 17.38 -3.50
N ALA A 161 22.53 17.33 -3.76
CA ALA A 161 23.58 17.76 -2.86
C ALA A 161 24.26 19.02 -3.42
N ALA A 162 24.55 19.99 -2.56
CA ALA A 162 25.26 21.22 -2.92
C ALA A 162 26.78 21.00 -2.78
N LEU A 163 27.50 21.07 -3.87
CA LEU A 163 28.95 20.83 -3.90
C LEU A 163 29.79 22.10 -3.64
N SER A 164 29.19 23.29 -3.72
CA SER A 164 29.79 24.58 -3.39
C SER A 164 28.98 25.32 -2.33
N GLU A 165 29.60 26.23 -1.60
CA GLU A 165 28.90 27.07 -0.61
C GLU A 165 27.85 27.97 -1.28
N ARG A 166 28.15 28.50 -2.48
CA ARG A 166 27.21 29.27 -3.29
C ARG A 166 25.94 28.42 -3.59
N ALA A 167 26.14 27.18 -4.03
CA ALA A 167 25.02 26.27 -4.33
C ALA A 167 24.22 25.96 -3.05
N ARG A 168 24.90 25.74 -1.93
CA ARG A 168 24.28 25.48 -0.64
C ARG A 168 23.31 26.60 -0.22
N LEU A 169 23.80 27.85 -0.30
CA LEU A 169 22.97 29.01 0.06
C LEU A 169 21.79 29.20 -0.88
N ARG A 170 22.00 29.16 -2.20
CA ARG A 170 20.93 29.35 -3.19
C ARG A 170 19.89 28.25 -3.18
N LEU A 171 20.31 26.99 -3.05
CA LEU A 171 19.35 25.89 -2.94
C LEU A 171 18.56 26.00 -1.63
N ALA A 172 19.19 26.35 -0.51
CA ALA A 172 18.48 26.57 0.74
C ALA A 172 17.40 27.66 0.62
N GLU A 173 17.73 28.78 -0.04
CA GLU A 173 16.76 29.85 -0.33
C GLU A 173 15.60 29.33 -1.19
N SER A 174 15.90 28.56 -2.26
CA SER A 174 14.88 27.97 -3.13
C SER A 174 13.99 26.96 -2.40
N PHE A 175 14.54 26.14 -1.48
CA PHE A 175 13.74 25.26 -0.62
C PHE A 175 12.82 26.05 0.32
N ALA A 176 13.36 27.12 0.97
CA ALA A 176 12.58 27.97 1.85
C ALA A 176 11.47 28.74 1.11
N ALA A 177 11.76 29.21 -0.10
CA ALA A 177 10.80 29.86 -0.98
C ALA A 177 9.78 28.88 -1.62
N ARG A 178 9.94 27.54 -1.41
CA ARG A 178 9.12 26.49 -2.00
C ARG A 178 9.14 26.46 -3.54
N GLU A 179 10.26 26.86 -4.12
CA GLU A 179 10.50 26.86 -5.57
C GLU A 179 11.03 25.51 -6.08
N VAL A 180 11.46 24.63 -5.17
CA VAL A 180 11.88 23.27 -5.49
C VAL A 180 10.65 22.36 -5.55
N HIS A 181 10.37 21.82 -6.74
CA HIS A 181 9.24 20.91 -6.94
C HIS A 181 9.67 19.46 -6.76
N LYS A 182 8.97 18.78 -5.87
CA LYS A 182 9.24 17.37 -5.50
C LYS A 182 7.99 16.53 -5.75
N THR A 183 8.10 15.49 -6.56
CA THR A 183 7.03 14.51 -6.74
C THR A 183 7.53 13.13 -6.37
N TYR A 184 6.77 12.44 -5.57
CA TYR A 184 7.06 11.10 -5.08
C TYR A 184 6.09 10.10 -5.71
N LEU A 185 6.52 8.86 -5.88
CA LEU A 185 5.64 7.72 -6.04
C LEU A 185 5.38 7.11 -4.67
N ALA A 186 4.13 6.77 -4.40
CA ALA A 186 3.73 6.08 -3.18
C ALA A 186 2.72 4.97 -3.49
N ILE A 187 2.89 3.80 -2.88
CA ILE A 187 1.87 2.75 -2.92
C ILE A 187 1.14 2.77 -1.59
N THR A 188 -0.17 3.00 -1.64
CA THR A 188 -1.03 3.08 -0.46
C THR A 188 -1.85 1.82 -0.26
N ARG A 189 -2.18 1.53 1.00
CA ARG A 189 -3.21 0.55 1.36
C ARG A 189 -4.59 1.16 1.07
N GLY A 190 -5.43 0.40 0.37
CA GLY A 190 -6.70 0.90 -0.12
C GLY A 190 -6.54 1.92 -1.26
N THR A 191 -7.66 2.41 -1.76
CA THR A 191 -7.70 3.37 -2.87
C THR A 191 -8.24 4.69 -2.35
N PRO A 192 -7.40 5.72 -2.17
CA PRO A 192 -7.88 7.05 -1.85
C PRO A 192 -8.66 7.65 -3.04
N ARG A 193 -9.35 8.77 -2.79
CA ARG A 193 -9.98 9.54 -3.88
C ARG A 193 -8.96 9.84 -5.00
N PRO A 194 -9.41 9.96 -6.27
CA PRO A 194 -8.53 10.08 -7.44
C PRO A 194 -7.52 11.23 -7.33
N SER A 195 -7.88 12.32 -6.66
CA SER A 195 -6.99 13.41 -6.29
C SER A 195 -7.38 13.99 -4.94
N GLY A 196 -6.42 14.55 -4.23
CA GLY A 196 -6.68 15.14 -2.92
C GLY A 196 -5.52 15.94 -2.38
N GLU A 197 -5.78 16.58 -1.22
CA GLU A 197 -4.75 17.29 -0.46
C GLU A 197 -4.96 17.09 1.03
N CYS A 198 -3.85 17.12 1.78
CA CYS A 198 -3.81 17.18 3.23
C CYS A 198 -2.89 18.34 3.64
N ALA A 199 -3.44 19.30 4.39
CA ALA A 199 -2.75 20.50 4.85
C ALA A 199 -2.59 20.52 6.39
N LEU A 200 -2.70 19.37 7.03
CA LEU A 200 -2.62 19.26 8.48
C LEU A 200 -1.17 19.44 8.98
N PRO A 201 -0.94 20.20 10.07
CA PRO A 201 0.39 20.43 10.59
C PRO A 201 1.02 19.15 11.14
N VAL A 202 2.31 18.95 10.87
CA VAL A 202 3.09 17.79 11.31
C VAL A 202 4.06 18.20 12.41
N GLY A 203 4.11 17.43 13.49
CA GLY A 203 5.01 17.63 14.63
C GLY A 203 5.43 16.31 15.25
N ARG A 204 6.29 16.36 16.27
CA ARG A 204 6.66 15.15 17.03
C ARG A 204 5.46 14.59 17.79
N HIS A 205 5.35 13.26 17.80
CA HIS A 205 4.29 12.61 18.56
C HIS A 205 4.44 12.92 20.06
N PRO A 206 3.36 13.29 20.76
CA PRO A 206 3.45 13.78 22.15
C PRO A 206 4.14 12.81 23.12
N THR A 207 3.97 11.50 22.93
CA THR A 207 4.49 10.46 23.83
C THR A 207 5.56 9.59 23.20
N GLN A 208 5.56 9.41 21.88
CA GLN A 208 6.49 8.55 21.14
C GLN A 208 7.50 9.41 20.36
N LYS A 209 8.60 9.81 21.01
CA LYS A 209 9.59 10.77 20.46
C LYS A 209 10.18 10.38 19.09
N THR A 210 10.15 9.12 18.71
CA THR A 210 10.65 8.61 17.40
C THR A 210 9.61 8.68 16.27
N ARG A 211 8.36 9.07 16.58
CA ARG A 211 7.26 9.21 15.60
C ARG A 211 6.90 10.66 15.38
N MET A 212 6.43 10.94 14.16
CA MET A 212 5.73 12.18 13.86
C MET A 212 4.22 11.95 13.94
N ALA A 213 3.46 13.03 14.08
CA ALA A 213 2.00 12.99 14.16
C ALA A 213 1.40 14.29 13.61
N ILE A 214 0.09 14.27 13.39
CA ILE A 214 -0.66 15.51 13.21
C ILE A 214 -0.73 16.22 14.57
N VAL A 215 -0.11 17.38 14.64
CA VAL A 215 -0.01 18.20 15.86
C VAL A 215 -0.43 19.62 15.51
N PRO A 216 -1.37 20.23 16.23
CA PRO A 216 -1.75 21.63 16.01
C PRO A 216 -0.53 22.57 16.14
N GLU A 217 -0.47 23.64 15.35
CA GLU A 217 0.63 24.62 15.39
C GLU A 217 0.83 25.21 16.79
N ALA A 218 -0.26 25.48 17.51
CA ALA A 218 -0.23 25.93 18.90
C ALA A 218 0.46 24.95 19.89
N LYS A 219 0.65 23.68 19.49
CA LYS A 219 1.33 22.63 20.26
C LYS A 219 2.67 22.20 19.65
N GLY A 220 3.25 23.02 18.76
CA GLY A 220 4.55 22.77 18.13
C GLY A 220 4.49 22.00 16.81
N GLY A 221 3.29 21.80 16.24
CA GLY A 221 3.16 21.33 14.85
C GLY A 221 3.64 22.40 13.88
N ARG A 222 4.16 21.96 12.74
CA ARG A 222 4.62 22.88 11.66
C ARG A 222 3.71 22.70 10.44
N SER A 223 3.34 23.80 9.78
CA SER A 223 2.56 23.79 8.55
C SER A 223 3.12 22.78 7.52
N ALA A 224 2.27 21.96 6.96
CA ALA A 224 2.63 20.95 5.98
C ALA A 224 1.53 20.85 4.91
N LEU A 225 1.93 20.68 3.64
CA LEU A 225 1.00 20.53 2.52
C LEU A 225 1.47 19.40 1.61
N THR A 226 0.60 18.41 1.45
CA THR A 226 0.78 17.26 0.56
C THR A 226 -0.43 17.18 -0.38
N LYS A 227 -0.19 17.01 -1.69
CA LYS A 227 -1.23 16.76 -2.71
C LYS A 227 -0.93 15.46 -3.41
N TRP A 228 -1.96 14.74 -3.83
CA TRP A 228 -1.80 13.48 -4.56
C TRP A 228 -2.76 13.35 -5.73
N GLU A 229 -2.36 12.52 -6.67
CA GLU A 229 -3.14 12.03 -7.79
C GLU A 229 -2.93 10.51 -7.91
N THR A 230 -4.02 9.78 -8.09
CA THR A 230 -3.98 8.33 -8.30
C THR A 230 -3.61 8.02 -9.74
N LEU A 231 -2.45 7.41 -9.94
CA LEU A 231 -1.96 6.96 -11.25
C LEU A 231 -2.54 5.61 -11.66
N TYR A 232 -2.70 4.72 -10.67
CA TYR A 232 -3.27 3.40 -10.86
C TYR A 232 -3.86 2.88 -9.56
N ALA A 233 -5.03 2.26 -9.63
CA ALA A 233 -5.64 1.56 -8.50
C ALA A 233 -5.85 0.09 -8.88
N LEU A 234 -5.59 -0.82 -7.95
CA LEU A 234 -5.93 -2.22 -8.15
C LEU A 234 -7.44 -2.38 -8.26
N PRO A 235 -7.94 -3.27 -9.14
CA PRO A 235 -9.38 -3.45 -9.34
C PRO A 235 -10.15 -3.85 -8.08
N ASP A 236 -9.50 -4.52 -7.14
CA ASP A 236 -10.07 -4.93 -5.85
C ASP A 236 -10.03 -3.83 -4.78
N GLY A 237 -9.46 -2.69 -5.09
CA GLY A 237 -9.34 -1.56 -4.18
C GLY A 237 -8.33 -1.76 -3.03
N LYS A 238 -7.58 -2.85 -3.00
CA LYS A 238 -6.62 -3.15 -1.91
C LYS A 238 -5.45 -2.19 -1.85
N ALA A 239 -5.02 -1.66 -3.00
CA ALA A 239 -3.89 -0.74 -3.08
C ALA A 239 -4.02 0.23 -4.25
N ALA A 240 -3.32 1.36 -4.16
CA ALA A 240 -3.19 2.32 -5.25
C ALA A 240 -1.77 2.88 -5.34
N LEU A 241 -1.34 3.15 -6.56
CA LEU A 241 -0.12 3.91 -6.87
C LEU A 241 -0.49 5.37 -7.03
N LEU A 242 0.19 6.23 -6.29
CA LEU A 242 -0.04 7.68 -6.29
C LEU A 242 1.20 8.42 -6.79
N ALA A 243 0.98 9.53 -7.51
CA ALA A 243 1.92 10.62 -7.62
C ALA A 243 1.64 11.62 -6.48
N VAL A 244 2.60 11.86 -5.61
CA VAL A 244 2.45 12.70 -4.42
C VAL A 244 3.37 13.90 -4.51
N ARG A 245 2.82 15.12 -4.50
CA ARG A 245 3.57 16.39 -4.51
C ARG A 245 3.60 16.96 -3.11
N ILE A 246 4.79 17.35 -2.63
CA ILE A 246 4.95 18.03 -1.35
C ILE A 246 5.45 19.46 -1.56
N PHE A 247 4.88 20.40 -0.81
CA PHE A 247 5.21 21.82 -0.84
C PHE A 247 6.03 22.23 0.39
N THR A 248 6.14 21.33 1.34
CA THR A 248 6.93 21.43 2.56
C THR A 248 7.71 20.12 2.73
N GLY A 249 8.73 20.08 3.57
CA GLY A 249 9.61 18.91 3.75
C GLY A 249 9.66 18.44 5.21
N ARG A 250 8.51 18.22 5.90
CA ARG A 250 8.52 17.74 7.28
C ARG A 250 8.89 16.26 7.35
N THR A 251 9.57 15.88 8.41
CA THR A 251 9.94 14.47 8.65
C THR A 251 8.72 13.59 8.57
N HIS A 252 8.78 12.49 7.80
CA HIS A 252 7.71 11.53 7.56
C HIS A 252 6.39 12.14 7.01
N GLN A 253 6.42 13.34 6.43
CA GLN A 253 5.21 14.09 6.07
C GLN A 253 4.21 13.26 5.24
N ILE A 254 4.62 12.69 4.12
CA ILE A 254 3.74 11.88 3.25
C ILE A 254 3.17 10.70 4.02
N ARG A 255 4.00 10.02 4.79
CA ARG A 255 3.62 8.83 5.57
C ARG A 255 2.55 9.15 6.62
N VAL A 256 2.73 10.26 7.36
CA VAL A 256 1.76 10.73 8.36
C VAL A 256 0.47 11.19 7.71
N HIS A 257 0.54 11.98 6.61
CA HIS A 257 -0.64 12.48 5.92
C HIS A 257 -1.46 11.36 5.30
N MET A 258 -0.84 10.41 4.61
CA MET A 258 -1.56 9.29 4.00
C MET A 258 -2.17 8.35 5.07
N ALA A 259 -1.49 8.14 6.19
CA ALA A 259 -2.06 7.40 7.32
C ALA A 259 -3.25 8.13 7.95
N GLN A 260 -3.21 9.46 8.06
CA GLN A 260 -4.30 10.30 8.54
C GLN A 260 -5.52 10.24 7.62
N GLU A 261 -5.31 10.17 6.31
CA GLU A 261 -6.37 9.99 5.30
C GLU A 261 -6.96 8.55 5.29
N GLY A 262 -6.47 7.64 6.14
CA GLY A 262 -6.90 6.24 6.20
C GLY A 262 -6.21 5.31 5.19
N HIS A 263 -5.21 5.82 4.46
CA HIS A 263 -4.49 5.11 3.41
C HIS A 263 -2.98 5.07 3.68
N PRO A 264 -2.51 4.41 4.76
CA PRO A 264 -1.08 4.33 5.06
C PRO A 264 -0.32 3.66 3.90
N LEU A 265 0.97 3.97 3.79
CA LEU A 265 1.80 3.38 2.73
C LEU A 265 1.98 1.87 2.97
N ILE A 266 2.00 1.11 1.89
CA ILE A 266 2.37 -0.31 1.93
C ILE A 266 3.79 -0.45 2.48
N GLY A 267 4.01 -1.40 3.38
CA GLY A 267 5.30 -1.66 4.02
C GLY A 267 5.72 -0.62 5.08
N ASP A 268 4.88 0.34 5.42
CA ASP A 268 5.16 1.29 6.49
C ASP A 268 4.82 0.71 7.87
N THR A 269 5.82 0.20 8.56
CA THR A 269 5.68 -0.43 9.89
C THR A 269 5.47 0.57 11.03
N VAL A 270 5.65 1.88 10.76
CA VAL A 270 5.50 2.94 11.76
C VAL A 270 4.08 3.50 11.77
N TYR A 271 3.48 3.75 10.59
CA TYR A 271 2.18 4.41 10.43
C TYR A 271 1.10 3.50 9.86
N GLY A 272 1.47 2.36 9.31
CA GLY A 272 0.57 1.32 8.83
C GLY A 272 0.35 0.20 9.85
N PRO A 273 -0.54 -0.75 9.55
CA PRO A 273 -0.69 -1.96 10.33
C PRO A 273 0.59 -2.81 10.24
N ARG A 274 0.88 -3.56 11.29
CA ARG A 274 1.86 -4.64 11.21
C ARG A 274 1.19 -5.79 10.46
N ASP A 275 1.72 -6.09 9.31
CA ASP A 275 1.18 -7.08 8.38
C ASP A 275 2.37 -7.95 7.92
N ASP A 276 2.48 -9.13 8.50
CA ASP A 276 3.58 -10.06 8.20
C ASP A 276 3.48 -10.64 6.78
N GLU A 277 2.29 -10.53 6.14
CA GLU A 277 2.06 -10.95 4.75
C GLU A 277 2.29 -9.82 3.73
N CYS A 278 2.70 -8.63 4.19
CA CYS A 278 2.97 -7.52 3.30
C CYS A 278 4.17 -7.83 2.38
N PRO A 279 4.00 -7.78 1.04
CA PRO A 279 5.08 -8.12 0.11
C PRO A 279 6.23 -7.10 0.11
N ALA A 280 6.07 -5.97 0.78
CA ALA A 280 7.05 -4.90 0.80
C ALA A 280 7.89 -4.94 2.08
N GLY A 281 9.21 -4.99 1.94
CA GLY A 281 10.16 -4.95 3.07
C GLY A 281 10.38 -3.55 3.66
N ARG A 282 9.78 -2.50 3.10
CA ARG A 282 9.93 -1.10 3.50
C ARG A 282 8.71 -0.28 3.08
N GLN A 283 8.58 0.96 3.59
CA GLN A 283 7.55 1.87 3.05
C GLN A 283 7.75 2.08 1.55
N MET A 284 6.73 1.82 0.76
CA MET A 284 6.72 2.04 -0.69
C MET A 284 6.59 3.52 -0.99
N LEU A 285 7.73 4.21 -0.87
CA LEU A 285 7.90 5.65 -1.12
C LEU A 285 9.19 5.89 -1.89
N HIS A 286 9.11 6.66 -2.99
CA HIS A 286 10.22 6.93 -3.88
C HIS A 286 10.18 8.38 -4.38
N ALA A 287 11.27 9.12 -4.23
CA ALA A 287 11.41 10.48 -4.77
C ALA A 287 11.63 10.42 -6.28
N TRP A 288 10.55 10.57 -7.05
CA TRP A 288 10.49 10.28 -8.49
C TRP A 288 10.93 11.42 -9.38
N LYS A 289 10.42 12.65 -9.13
CA LYS A 289 10.74 13.84 -9.93
C LYS A 289 11.22 14.96 -9.02
N LEU A 290 12.26 15.66 -9.47
CA LEU A 290 12.84 16.82 -8.79
C LEU A 290 13.12 17.89 -9.82
N SER A 291 12.61 19.11 -9.62
CA SER A 291 12.94 20.25 -10.48
C SER A 291 13.14 21.51 -9.68
N PHE A 292 14.13 22.30 -10.11
CA PHE A 292 14.53 23.54 -9.43
C PHE A 292 15.30 24.46 -10.39
N ARG A 293 15.64 25.67 -9.95
CA ARG A 293 16.54 26.56 -10.68
C ARG A 293 17.99 26.24 -10.31
N HIS A 294 18.83 26.07 -11.31
CA HIS A 294 20.25 25.77 -11.12
C HIS A 294 20.95 26.89 -10.33
N PRO A 295 21.73 26.58 -9.26
CA PRO A 295 22.32 27.61 -8.41
C PRO A 295 23.40 28.46 -9.07
N ALA A 296 23.98 28.04 -10.19
CA ALA A 296 24.99 28.83 -10.89
C ALA A 296 24.38 30.05 -11.60
N ASP A 297 23.38 29.83 -12.44
CA ASP A 297 22.85 30.79 -13.41
C ASP A 297 21.32 30.94 -13.39
N GLY A 298 20.62 30.09 -12.63
CA GLY A 298 19.16 30.15 -12.50
C GLY A 298 18.37 29.49 -13.62
N HIS A 299 19.00 28.78 -14.57
CA HIS A 299 18.25 28.02 -15.54
C HIS A 299 17.44 26.88 -14.89
N GLY A 300 16.31 26.51 -15.48
CA GLY A 300 15.47 25.44 -14.94
C GLY A 300 16.07 24.07 -15.25
N VAL A 301 16.18 23.22 -14.22
CA VAL A 301 16.59 21.81 -14.35
C VAL A 301 15.51 20.90 -13.82
N ALA A 302 15.36 19.73 -14.46
CA ALA A 302 14.41 18.70 -14.05
C ALA A 302 15.05 17.32 -14.18
N PHE A 303 14.85 16.50 -13.15
CA PHE A 303 15.37 15.15 -13.07
C PHE A 303 14.22 14.18 -12.80
N LEU A 304 14.31 13.01 -13.41
CA LEU A 304 13.41 11.89 -13.24
C LEU A 304 14.24 10.65 -12.87
N CYS A 305 13.78 9.91 -11.87
CA CYS A 305 14.40 8.66 -11.47
C CYS A 305 13.30 7.58 -11.40
N PRO A 306 13.31 6.57 -12.27
CA PRO A 306 12.39 5.45 -12.16
C PRO A 306 12.49 4.78 -10.79
N PRO A 307 11.37 4.26 -10.24
CA PRO A 307 11.42 3.56 -8.96
C PRO A 307 12.22 2.26 -9.09
N PRO A 308 12.82 1.77 -8.00
CA PRO A 308 13.46 0.48 -7.99
C PRO A 308 12.44 -0.65 -8.17
N GLU A 309 12.93 -1.82 -8.59
CA GLU A 309 12.12 -2.98 -8.99
C GLU A 309 11.15 -3.46 -7.88
N ASP A 310 11.47 -3.21 -6.61
CA ASP A 310 10.59 -3.56 -5.48
C ASP A 310 9.21 -2.89 -5.55
N PHE A 311 9.08 -1.70 -6.21
CA PHE A 311 7.79 -1.07 -6.49
C PHE A 311 6.95 -1.89 -7.44
N THR A 312 7.53 -2.30 -8.57
CA THR A 312 6.86 -3.14 -9.58
C THR A 312 6.45 -4.47 -8.96
N GLN A 313 7.39 -5.14 -8.27
CA GLN A 313 7.13 -6.44 -7.64
C GLN A 313 6.06 -6.35 -6.54
N THR A 314 6.06 -5.29 -5.74
CA THR A 314 5.02 -5.08 -4.72
C THR A 314 3.64 -4.94 -5.35
N LEU A 315 3.49 -4.13 -6.42
CA LEU A 315 2.21 -3.97 -7.10
C LEU A 315 1.75 -5.25 -7.79
N LEU A 316 2.66 -6.01 -8.40
CA LEU A 316 2.35 -7.30 -9.01
C LEU A 316 1.91 -8.31 -7.94
N ALA A 317 2.61 -8.39 -6.82
CA ALA A 317 2.26 -9.28 -5.71
C ALA A 317 0.90 -8.91 -5.08
N LEU A 318 0.61 -7.61 -4.91
CA LEU A 318 -0.69 -7.14 -4.43
C LEU A 318 -1.82 -7.36 -5.44
N ALA A 319 -1.50 -7.33 -6.74
CA ALA A 319 -2.43 -7.65 -7.81
C ALA A 319 -2.69 -9.15 -7.95
N ASP A 320 -1.77 -9.98 -7.47
CA ASP A 320 -1.98 -11.42 -7.41
C ASP A 320 -3.08 -11.75 -6.38
N GLY A 321 -3.87 -12.77 -6.70
CA GLY A 321 -4.92 -13.26 -5.85
C GLY A 321 -5.43 -14.60 -6.37
N MET A 322 -6.33 -15.20 -5.64
CA MET A 322 -6.94 -16.46 -6.04
C MET A 322 -7.89 -16.26 -7.22
N ASP A 323 -7.72 -17.05 -8.27
CA ASP A 323 -8.70 -17.16 -9.35
C ASP A 323 -9.86 -18.08 -8.92
N ARG A 324 -11.09 -17.70 -9.26
CA ARG A 324 -12.30 -18.44 -8.98
C ARG A 324 -12.84 -19.01 -10.28
N LEU A 325 -12.93 -20.33 -10.36
CA LEU A 325 -13.48 -21.01 -11.52
C LEU A 325 -14.92 -21.44 -11.22
N ILE A 326 -15.87 -20.95 -12.00
CA ILE A 326 -17.25 -21.42 -11.96
C ILE A 326 -17.49 -22.38 -13.11
N LEU A 327 -17.91 -23.60 -12.81
CA LEU A 327 -18.34 -24.59 -13.79
C LEU A 327 -19.85 -24.51 -13.95
N THR A 328 -20.34 -24.20 -15.16
CA THR A 328 -21.76 -24.18 -15.51
C THR A 328 -22.05 -25.03 -16.73
N GLY A 329 -23.30 -25.16 -17.13
CA GLY A 329 -23.72 -25.95 -18.31
C GLY A 329 -24.98 -26.77 -18.05
N MET A 330 -25.49 -27.42 -19.08
CA MET A 330 -26.73 -28.17 -19.04
C MET A 330 -26.65 -29.42 -18.14
N PRO A 331 -27.78 -29.95 -17.64
CA PRO A 331 -27.81 -31.23 -16.94
C PRO A 331 -27.22 -32.36 -17.81
N GLY A 332 -26.41 -33.26 -17.22
CA GLY A 332 -25.76 -34.37 -17.91
C GLY A 332 -24.57 -34.04 -18.79
N CYS A 333 -24.11 -32.77 -18.84
CA CYS A 333 -22.93 -32.38 -19.62
C CYS A 333 -21.58 -32.75 -18.96
N GLY A 334 -21.58 -33.22 -17.70
CA GLY A 334 -20.38 -33.71 -17.02
C GLY A 334 -19.65 -32.70 -16.14
N LYS A 335 -20.30 -31.63 -15.71
CA LYS A 335 -19.72 -30.61 -14.78
C LYS A 335 -19.08 -31.24 -13.55
N SER A 336 -19.81 -32.13 -12.87
CA SER A 336 -19.32 -32.80 -11.65
C SER A 336 -18.12 -33.72 -11.91
N ALA A 337 -18.00 -34.25 -13.14
CA ALA A 337 -16.84 -35.03 -13.56
C ALA A 337 -15.63 -34.12 -13.74
N VAL A 338 -15.78 -32.96 -14.41
CA VAL A 338 -14.74 -31.92 -14.51
C VAL A 338 -14.31 -31.47 -13.11
N LEU A 339 -15.28 -31.18 -12.23
CA LEU A 339 -14.97 -30.74 -10.87
C LEU A 339 -14.14 -31.79 -10.11
N ARG A 340 -14.47 -33.07 -10.23
CA ARG A 340 -13.70 -34.18 -9.64
C ARG A 340 -12.29 -34.29 -10.23
N CYS A 341 -12.13 -34.12 -11.55
CA CYS A 341 -10.81 -34.12 -12.19
C CYS A 341 -9.94 -32.97 -11.64
N LEU A 342 -10.50 -31.79 -11.44
CA LEU A 342 -9.79 -30.65 -10.83
C LEU A 342 -9.44 -30.94 -9.38
N ALA A 343 -10.38 -31.49 -8.58
CA ALA A 343 -10.12 -31.88 -7.20
C ALA A 343 -9.01 -32.93 -7.10
N GLY A 344 -8.96 -33.92 -8.01
CA GLY A 344 -7.90 -34.93 -8.11
C GLY A 344 -6.52 -34.33 -8.43
N LYS A 345 -6.46 -33.12 -8.99
CA LYS A 345 -5.24 -32.34 -9.24
C LYS A 345 -4.91 -31.37 -8.07
N GLY A 346 -5.61 -31.47 -6.95
CA GLY A 346 -5.38 -30.66 -5.76
C GLY A 346 -6.07 -29.28 -5.75
N ILE A 347 -6.97 -29.01 -6.70
CA ILE A 347 -7.76 -27.77 -6.73
C ILE A 347 -8.93 -27.90 -5.76
N PRO A 348 -9.07 -27.02 -4.74
CA PRO A 348 -10.25 -27.00 -3.89
C PRO A 348 -11.53 -26.89 -4.70
N ALA A 349 -12.50 -27.74 -4.37
CA ALA A 349 -13.72 -27.93 -5.16
C ALA A 349 -14.97 -27.83 -4.28
N TRP A 350 -16.00 -27.17 -4.82
CA TRP A 350 -17.29 -27.01 -4.16
C TRP A 350 -18.43 -27.22 -5.16
N SER A 351 -19.55 -27.81 -4.72
CA SER A 351 -20.71 -28.08 -5.57
C SER A 351 -21.97 -27.46 -4.95
N ALA A 352 -22.71 -26.70 -5.76
CA ALA A 352 -24.01 -26.14 -5.37
C ALA A 352 -25.04 -27.26 -5.08
N ASP A 353 -25.03 -28.36 -5.83
CA ASP A 353 -25.95 -29.49 -5.64
C ASP A 353 -25.72 -30.18 -4.27
N GLU A 354 -24.45 -30.31 -3.86
CA GLU A 354 -24.09 -30.83 -2.55
C GLU A 354 -24.44 -29.83 -1.42
N ALA A 355 -24.24 -28.56 -1.64
CA ALA A 355 -24.60 -27.50 -0.68
C ALA A 355 -26.12 -27.51 -0.44
N VAL A 356 -26.92 -27.51 -1.49
CA VAL A 356 -28.39 -27.62 -1.39
C VAL A 356 -28.79 -28.91 -0.68
N SER A 357 -28.08 -30.02 -0.92
CA SER A 357 -28.36 -31.29 -0.22
C SER A 357 -28.08 -31.19 1.28
N ARG A 358 -27.05 -30.45 1.68
CA ARG A 358 -26.79 -30.13 3.10
C ARG A 358 -27.85 -29.21 3.70
N MET A 359 -28.29 -28.20 2.93
CA MET A 359 -29.35 -27.27 3.33
C MET A 359 -30.72 -27.91 3.57
N TYR A 360 -30.98 -29.07 2.94
CA TYR A 360 -32.21 -29.82 3.16
C TYR A 360 -32.19 -30.72 4.39
N ARG A 361 -31.08 -30.77 5.15
CA ARG A 361 -31.01 -31.54 6.39
C ARG A 361 -31.90 -30.92 7.47
N PRO A 362 -32.60 -31.73 8.29
CA PRO A 362 -33.38 -31.23 9.41
C PRO A 362 -32.56 -30.28 10.31
N GLY A 363 -33.17 -29.16 10.68
CA GLY A 363 -32.53 -28.17 11.55
C GLY A 363 -31.64 -27.13 10.84
N SER A 364 -31.37 -27.28 9.53
CA SER A 364 -30.65 -26.23 8.78
C SER A 364 -31.50 -24.97 8.62
N ALA A 365 -30.87 -23.82 8.38
CA ALA A 365 -31.58 -22.55 8.16
C ALA A 365 -32.57 -22.64 7.00
N CYS A 366 -32.17 -23.23 5.87
CA CYS A 366 -33.03 -23.44 4.71
C CYS A 366 -34.24 -24.31 5.07
N TRP A 367 -34.05 -25.45 5.72
CA TRP A 367 -35.11 -26.34 6.17
C TRP A 367 -36.10 -25.63 7.10
N GLN A 368 -35.60 -24.83 8.06
CA GLN A 368 -36.44 -24.03 8.96
C GLN A 368 -37.29 -22.99 8.21
N MET A 369 -36.69 -22.28 7.25
CA MET A 369 -37.39 -21.30 6.42
C MET A 369 -38.46 -21.96 5.55
N MET A 370 -38.15 -23.11 4.93
CA MET A 370 -39.11 -23.89 4.14
C MET A 370 -40.25 -24.37 5.02
N ARG A 371 -39.96 -24.91 6.20
CA ARG A 371 -40.99 -25.42 7.15
C ARG A 371 -41.87 -24.30 7.67
N ALA A 372 -41.30 -23.14 7.99
CA ALA A 372 -42.08 -21.96 8.39
C ALA A 372 -43.02 -21.48 7.27
N ARG A 373 -42.64 -21.65 6.00
CA ARG A 373 -43.41 -21.19 4.84
C ARG A 373 -44.46 -22.17 4.38
N TRP A 374 -44.18 -23.49 4.40
CA TRP A 374 -45.03 -24.52 3.79
C TRP A 374 -45.48 -25.64 4.75
N GLY A 375 -45.15 -25.55 6.03
CA GLY A 375 -45.42 -26.60 7.01
C GLY A 375 -44.60 -27.86 6.75
N ASP A 376 -45.16 -29.01 7.10
CA ASP A 376 -44.49 -30.33 7.00
C ASP A 376 -44.81 -31.10 5.71
N ALA A 377 -45.54 -30.49 4.77
CA ALA A 377 -46.06 -31.17 3.56
C ALA A 377 -45.00 -31.78 2.63
N PHE A 378 -43.77 -31.25 2.67
CA PHE A 378 -42.62 -31.69 1.88
C PHE A 378 -41.66 -32.60 2.64
N LEU A 379 -42.00 -32.98 3.89
CA LEU A 379 -41.15 -33.81 4.75
C LEU A 379 -41.55 -35.29 4.68
N ASP A 380 -40.58 -36.17 4.90
CA ASP A 380 -40.81 -37.57 5.18
C ASP A 380 -41.09 -37.83 6.68
N ASP A 381 -41.32 -39.08 7.05
CA ASP A 381 -41.65 -39.49 8.42
C ASP A 381 -40.49 -39.24 9.41
N SER A 382 -39.28 -39.07 8.92
CA SER A 382 -38.09 -38.72 9.72
C SER A 382 -37.90 -37.23 9.89
N GLY A 383 -38.73 -36.41 9.23
CA GLY A 383 -38.61 -34.95 9.20
C GLY A 383 -37.56 -34.43 8.20
N ALA A 384 -37.00 -35.31 7.36
CA ALA A 384 -36.12 -34.92 6.26
C ALA A 384 -36.91 -34.46 5.04
N VAL A 385 -36.28 -33.68 4.15
CA VAL A 385 -36.92 -33.24 2.91
C VAL A 385 -37.12 -34.44 1.95
N ASP A 386 -38.34 -34.79 1.70
CA ASP A 386 -38.72 -35.74 0.64
C ASP A 386 -38.70 -35.03 -0.71
N ARG A 387 -37.66 -35.30 -1.51
CA ARG A 387 -37.48 -34.68 -2.83
C ARG A 387 -38.62 -35.00 -3.82
N LYS A 388 -39.31 -36.14 -3.65
CA LYS A 388 -40.45 -36.50 -4.49
C LYS A 388 -41.68 -35.67 -4.13
N LYS A 389 -41.99 -35.56 -2.84
CA LYS A 389 -43.08 -34.71 -2.34
C LYS A 389 -42.82 -33.23 -2.71
N LEU A 390 -41.61 -32.72 -2.47
CA LEU A 390 -41.25 -31.36 -2.85
C LEU A 390 -41.41 -31.13 -4.36
N SER A 391 -40.92 -32.03 -5.19
CA SER A 391 -41.06 -31.96 -6.67
C SER A 391 -42.51 -31.94 -7.13
N ALA A 392 -43.37 -32.76 -6.50
CA ALA A 392 -44.81 -32.78 -6.79
C ALA A 392 -45.48 -31.44 -6.42
N MET A 393 -45.18 -30.92 -5.22
CA MET A 393 -45.69 -29.62 -4.78
C MET A 393 -45.25 -28.46 -5.72
N LEU A 394 -44.02 -28.50 -6.20
CA LEU A 394 -43.48 -27.49 -7.14
C LEU A 394 -44.18 -27.57 -8.51
N ALA A 395 -44.56 -28.77 -8.95
CA ALA A 395 -45.33 -28.98 -10.19
C ALA A 395 -46.79 -28.48 -10.08
N GLU A 396 -47.40 -28.66 -8.93
CA GLU A 396 -48.81 -28.26 -8.68
C GLU A 396 -48.96 -26.74 -8.44
N ARG A 397 -47.92 -26.08 -7.95
CA ARG A 397 -47.97 -24.65 -7.54
C ARG A 397 -46.91 -23.82 -8.28
N PRO A 398 -47.22 -23.20 -9.41
CA PRO A 398 -46.25 -22.50 -10.26
C PRO A 398 -45.46 -21.37 -9.55
N GLY A 399 -46.03 -20.73 -8.52
CA GLY A 399 -45.39 -19.68 -7.74
C GLY A 399 -44.37 -20.20 -6.70
N MET A 400 -44.56 -21.43 -6.20
CA MET A 400 -43.78 -22.02 -5.12
C MET A 400 -42.30 -22.21 -5.50
N ARG A 401 -42.01 -22.43 -6.75
CA ARG A 401 -40.66 -22.52 -7.24
C ARG A 401 -39.88 -21.23 -7.00
N ARG A 402 -40.44 -20.06 -7.35
CA ARG A 402 -39.81 -18.76 -7.11
C ARG A 402 -39.58 -18.50 -5.62
N GLU A 403 -40.51 -18.95 -4.78
CA GLU A 403 -40.37 -18.87 -3.32
C GLU A 403 -39.20 -19.73 -2.83
N LEU A 404 -39.07 -20.95 -3.36
CA LEU A 404 -37.96 -21.86 -3.02
C LEU A 404 -36.61 -21.28 -3.49
N GLU A 405 -36.55 -20.80 -4.71
CA GLU A 405 -35.36 -20.13 -5.25
C GLU A 405 -34.96 -18.91 -4.42
N ALA A 406 -35.91 -18.10 -3.97
CA ALA A 406 -35.67 -16.95 -3.09
C ALA A 406 -35.09 -17.33 -1.72
N ILE A 407 -35.35 -18.57 -1.24
CA ILE A 407 -34.72 -19.09 0.00
C ILE A 407 -33.34 -19.69 -0.30
N ILE A 408 -33.22 -20.53 -1.34
CA ILE A 408 -32.03 -21.35 -1.60
C ILE A 408 -30.90 -20.53 -2.21
N HIS A 409 -31.18 -19.64 -3.19
CA HIS A 409 -30.12 -18.94 -3.93
C HIS A 409 -29.25 -18.04 -3.05
N PRO A 410 -29.80 -17.22 -2.12
CA PRO A 410 -28.97 -16.41 -1.22
C PRO A 410 -28.07 -17.28 -0.33
N LEU A 411 -28.60 -18.36 0.26
CA LEU A 411 -27.86 -19.26 1.13
C LEU A 411 -26.75 -20.01 0.38
N THR A 412 -27.05 -20.47 -0.85
CA THR A 412 -26.07 -21.14 -1.72
C THR A 412 -24.95 -20.19 -2.11
N ARG A 413 -25.28 -18.93 -2.46
CA ARG A 413 -24.29 -17.90 -2.77
C ARG A 413 -23.38 -17.60 -1.56
N GLU A 414 -23.96 -17.47 -0.38
CA GLU A 414 -23.21 -17.22 0.84
C GLU A 414 -22.22 -18.34 1.17
N GLU A 415 -22.67 -19.61 1.07
CA GLU A 415 -21.82 -20.78 1.29
C GLU A 415 -20.69 -20.87 0.23
N MET A 416 -20.98 -20.59 -1.03
CA MET A 416 -19.97 -20.53 -2.10
C MET A 416 -18.92 -19.43 -1.83
N LEU A 417 -19.37 -18.24 -1.46
CA LEU A 417 -18.45 -17.14 -1.13
C LEU A 417 -17.62 -17.45 0.12
N ALA A 418 -18.21 -18.12 1.12
CA ALA A 418 -17.47 -18.58 2.30
C ALA A 418 -16.41 -19.64 1.93
N PHE A 419 -16.73 -20.57 1.04
CA PHE A 419 -15.77 -21.52 0.50
C PHE A 419 -14.59 -20.82 -0.18
N PHE A 420 -14.85 -19.85 -1.07
CA PHE A 420 -13.79 -19.11 -1.74
C PHE A 420 -12.94 -18.29 -0.77
N ARG A 421 -13.56 -17.62 0.22
CA ARG A 421 -12.79 -16.90 1.26
C ARG A 421 -11.87 -17.82 2.04
N LYS A 422 -12.34 -19.02 2.40
CA LYS A 422 -11.52 -20.01 3.10
C LYS A 422 -10.34 -20.47 2.24
N ALA A 423 -10.57 -20.82 0.98
CA ALA A 423 -9.50 -21.22 0.06
C ALA A 423 -8.45 -20.13 -0.14
N GLU A 424 -8.89 -18.86 -0.23
CA GLU A 424 -7.98 -17.71 -0.33
C GLU A 424 -7.14 -17.53 0.95
N GLN A 425 -7.75 -17.69 2.13
CA GLN A 425 -7.04 -17.65 3.42
C GLN A 425 -6.02 -18.81 3.58
N GLU A 426 -6.26 -19.95 2.95
CA GLU A 426 -5.34 -21.10 2.91
C GLU A 426 -4.22 -20.93 1.87
N GLY A 427 -4.12 -19.77 1.21
CA GLY A 427 -3.07 -19.47 0.22
C GLY A 427 -3.29 -20.13 -1.13
N THR A 428 -4.50 -20.60 -1.42
CA THR A 428 -4.83 -21.27 -2.69
C THR A 428 -4.83 -20.27 -3.84
N MET A 429 -4.24 -20.63 -4.97
CA MET A 429 -4.16 -19.78 -6.15
C MET A 429 -5.33 -19.96 -7.12
N LEU A 430 -6.05 -21.07 -7.04
CA LEU A 430 -7.23 -21.40 -7.84
C LEU A 430 -8.19 -22.28 -7.04
N ALA A 431 -9.48 -21.96 -7.03
CA ALA A 431 -10.52 -22.81 -6.47
C ALA A 431 -11.70 -22.89 -7.45
N ALA A 432 -12.38 -24.03 -7.50
CA ALA A 432 -13.44 -24.31 -8.45
C ALA A 432 -14.79 -24.57 -7.76
N ALA A 433 -15.87 -24.01 -8.31
CA ALA A 433 -17.22 -24.24 -7.86
C ALA A 433 -18.13 -24.69 -9.03
N GLU A 434 -18.89 -25.75 -8.84
CA GLU A 434 -19.95 -26.16 -9.77
C GLU A 434 -21.24 -25.43 -9.44
N VAL A 435 -21.71 -24.55 -10.34
CA VAL A 435 -22.96 -23.80 -10.21
C VAL A 435 -23.77 -23.92 -11.50
N PRO A 436 -24.65 -24.90 -11.60
CA PRO A 436 -25.40 -25.18 -12.84
C PRO A 436 -26.24 -24.00 -13.35
N LEU A 437 -26.80 -23.22 -12.43
CA LEU A 437 -27.67 -22.07 -12.69
C LEU A 437 -26.96 -20.72 -12.51
N TRP A 438 -25.67 -20.65 -12.78
CA TRP A 438 -24.88 -19.43 -12.57
C TRP A 438 -25.48 -18.20 -13.25
N PHE A 439 -25.82 -18.31 -14.51
CA PHE A 439 -26.38 -17.21 -15.29
C PHE A 439 -27.81 -16.87 -14.90
N GLU A 440 -28.63 -17.90 -14.62
CA GLU A 440 -30.03 -17.75 -14.22
C GLU A 440 -30.19 -17.08 -12.85
N CYS A 441 -29.24 -17.32 -11.95
CA CYS A 441 -29.24 -16.67 -10.65
C CYS A 441 -28.95 -15.16 -10.73
N GLY A 442 -28.36 -14.68 -11.83
CA GLY A 442 -28.02 -13.25 -12.01
C GLY A 442 -27.07 -12.71 -10.96
N TRP A 443 -26.23 -13.58 -10.38
CA TRP A 443 -25.29 -13.16 -9.35
C TRP A 443 -24.20 -12.26 -9.92
N GLU A 444 -23.85 -11.23 -9.19
CA GLU A 444 -22.71 -10.39 -9.52
C GLU A 444 -21.42 -11.25 -9.55
N LYS A 445 -20.68 -11.12 -10.63
CA LYS A 445 -19.43 -11.87 -10.86
C LYS A 445 -18.33 -11.27 -9.99
N PRO A 446 -17.82 -12.01 -8.96
CA PRO A 446 -16.70 -11.52 -8.17
C PRO A 446 -15.45 -11.27 -9.02
N LEU A 447 -14.57 -10.39 -8.56
CA LEU A 447 -13.29 -10.17 -9.22
C LEU A 447 -12.50 -11.50 -9.35
N ARG A 448 -11.72 -11.61 -10.44
CA ARG A 448 -10.92 -12.80 -10.75
C ARG A 448 -11.74 -14.08 -10.84
N THR A 449 -12.99 -13.98 -11.32
CA THR A 449 -13.84 -15.14 -11.58
C THR A 449 -13.84 -15.44 -13.07
N LEU A 450 -13.56 -16.69 -13.41
CA LEU A 450 -13.72 -17.27 -14.74
C LEU A 450 -14.93 -18.21 -14.74
N VAL A 451 -15.79 -18.08 -15.72
CA VAL A 451 -16.94 -18.96 -15.90
C VAL A 451 -16.66 -19.90 -17.07
N ALA A 452 -16.59 -21.19 -16.80
CA ALA A 452 -16.43 -22.22 -17.82
C ALA A 452 -17.75 -22.96 -18.05
N ALA A 453 -18.26 -22.91 -19.27
CA ALA A 453 -19.41 -23.70 -19.70
C ALA A 453 -18.96 -25.09 -20.17
N VAL A 454 -19.46 -26.14 -19.52
CA VAL A 454 -19.23 -27.52 -19.98
C VAL A 454 -20.25 -27.84 -21.05
N ALA A 455 -19.77 -27.96 -22.28
CA ALA A 455 -20.55 -28.29 -23.47
C ALA A 455 -20.51 -29.81 -23.76
N CYS A 456 -21.63 -30.38 -24.14
CA CYS A 456 -21.75 -31.78 -24.53
C CYS A 456 -22.85 -31.91 -25.56
N PRO A 457 -22.69 -32.73 -26.61
CA PRO A 457 -23.76 -32.99 -27.58
C PRO A 457 -25.04 -33.42 -26.88
N ASP A 458 -26.18 -32.91 -27.34
CA ASP A 458 -27.47 -33.14 -26.71
C ASP A 458 -27.83 -34.62 -26.62
N GLU A 459 -27.50 -35.40 -27.65
CA GLU A 459 -27.75 -36.83 -27.68
C GLU A 459 -26.98 -37.57 -26.58
N THR A 460 -25.66 -37.28 -26.46
CA THR A 460 -24.78 -37.84 -25.44
C THR A 460 -25.28 -37.50 -24.04
N ARG A 461 -25.64 -36.24 -23.83
CA ARG A 461 -26.14 -35.74 -22.56
C ARG A 461 -27.44 -36.39 -22.12
N ARG A 462 -28.40 -36.50 -23.04
CA ARG A 462 -29.71 -37.17 -22.79
C ARG A 462 -29.54 -38.66 -22.53
N MET A 463 -28.64 -39.33 -23.25
CA MET A 463 -28.29 -40.73 -23.00
C MET A 463 -27.73 -40.90 -21.57
N ARG A 464 -26.76 -40.07 -21.14
CA ARG A 464 -26.21 -40.10 -19.79
C ARG A 464 -27.30 -39.89 -18.73
N LEU A 465 -28.19 -38.91 -18.91
CA LEU A 465 -29.30 -38.66 -17.97
C LEU A 465 -30.28 -39.81 -17.86
N ALA A 466 -30.57 -40.48 -18.97
CA ALA A 466 -31.44 -41.65 -18.97
C ALA A 466 -30.78 -42.84 -18.27
N GLN A 467 -29.50 -43.11 -18.54
CA GLN A 467 -28.77 -44.25 -17.97
C GLN A 467 -28.42 -44.06 -16.49
N GLU A 468 -27.89 -42.89 -16.12
CA GLU A 468 -27.37 -42.66 -14.76
C GLU A 468 -28.45 -42.20 -13.77
N ARG A 469 -29.47 -41.46 -14.24
CA ARG A 469 -30.50 -40.84 -13.38
C ARG A 469 -31.93 -41.37 -13.64
N GLY A 470 -32.11 -42.21 -14.64
CA GLY A 470 -33.44 -42.73 -15.01
C GLY A 470 -34.41 -41.63 -15.49
N TRP A 471 -33.90 -40.54 -16.06
CA TRP A 471 -34.75 -39.43 -16.52
C TRP A 471 -35.32 -39.74 -17.90
N ASN A 472 -36.67 -39.60 -18.04
CA ASN A 472 -37.35 -39.67 -19.33
C ASN A 472 -37.26 -38.32 -20.07
N ARG A 473 -37.66 -38.30 -21.34
CA ARG A 473 -37.62 -37.13 -22.21
C ARG A 473 -38.41 -35.95 -21.65
N ASP A 474 -39.57 -36.17 -21.07
CA ASP A 474 -40.45 -35.12 -20.54
C ASP A 474 -39.84 -34.44 -19.35
N LYS A 475 -39.21 -35.21 -18.43
CA LYS A 475 -38.49 -34.67 -17.28
C LYS A 475 -37.27 -33.85 -17.70
N ILE A 476 -36.53 -34.32 -18.71
CA ILE A 476 -35.39 -33.59 -19.26
C ILE A 476 -35.86 -32.26 -19.84
N ALA A 477 -36.88 -32.25 -20.69
CA ALA A 477 -37.45 -31.06 -21.30
C ALA A 477 -37.97 -30.05 -20.25
N ALA A 478 -38.67 -30.56 -19.22
CA ALA A 478 -39.14 -29.73 -18.12
C ALA A 478 -38.00 -29.02 -17.37
N ILE A 479 -36.90 -29.73 -17.07
CA ILE A 479 -35.74 -29.13 -16.36
C ILE A 479 -35.00 -28.17 -17.26
N GLU A 480 -34.86 -28.48 -18.55
CA GLU A 480 -34.21 -27.62 -19.54
C GLU A 480 -34.97 -26.31 -19.76
N SER A 481 -36.32 -26.35 -19.73
CA SER A 481 -37.14 -25.14 -19.88
C SER A 481 -36.93 -24.09 -18.78
N TRP A 482 -36.24 -24.47 -17.71
CA TRP A 482 -35.98 -23.62 -16.55
C TRP A 482 -34.61 -22.93 -16.60
N GLN A 483 -33.82 -23.21 -17.60
CA GLN A 483 -32.45 -22.75 -17.73
C GLN A 483 -32.25 -22.04 -19.06
N TRP A 484 -31.18 -21.27 -19.14
CA TRP A 484 -30.67 -20.77 -20.40
C TRP A 484 -30.34 -21.94 -21.34
N SER A 485 -30.44 -21.72 -22.65
CA SER A 485 -30.02 -22.72 -23.61
C SER A 485 -28.52 -23.02 -23.47
N ALA A 486 -28.09 -24.20 -23.93
CA ALA A 486 -26.67 -24.55 -23.97
C ALA A 486 -25.86 -23.48 -24.71
N ARG A 487 -26.37 -23.03 -25.86
CA ARG A 487 -25.72 -21.99 -26.68
C ARG A 487 -25.59 -20.64 -25.96
N ASP A 488 -26.62 -20.24 -25.21
CA ASP A 488 -26.56 -18.95 -24.47
C ASP A 488 -25.55 -19.04 -23.33
N LYS A 489 -25.47 -20.19 -22.63
CA LYS A 489 -24.44 -20.42 -21.59
C LYS A 489 -23.03 -20.43 -22.17
N GLU A 490 -22.84 -21.08 -23.32
CA GLU A 490 -21.54 -21.11 -24.02
C GLU A 490 -21.12 -19.73 -24.50
N ASN A 491 -22.04 -18.94 -25.04
CA ASN A 491 -21.77 -17.58 -25.50
C ASN A 491 -21.46 -16.60 -24.37
N ALA A 492 -22.01 -16.82 -23.17
CA ALA A 492 -21.83 -15.95 -22.01
C ALA A 492 -20.64 -16.37 -21.13
N ALA A 493 -20.08 -17.56 -21.34
CA ALA A 493 -18.94 -18.07 -20.58
C ALA A 493 -17.61 -17.47 -21.08
N ASP A 494 -16.63 -17.38 -20.18
CA ASP A 494 -15.26 -16.97 -20.52
C ASP A 494 -14.49 -18.10 -21.23
N ILE A 495 -14.88 -19.36 -20.98
CA ILE A 495 -14.25 -20.58 -21.52
C ILE A 495 -15.34 -21.61 -21.83
N VAL A 496 -15.19 -22.36 -22.91
CA VAL A 496 -16.06 -23.49 -23.25
C VAL A 496 -15.27 -24.80 -23.21
N LEU A 497 -15.72 -25.73 -22.37
CA LEU A 497 -15.10 -27.05 -22.20
C LEU A 497 -15.95 -28.14 -22.90
N HIS A 498 -15.45 -28.71 -23.97
CA HIS A 498 -16.12 -29.78 -24.69
C HIS A 498 -15.91 -31.14 -24.01
N ASN A 499 -17.03 -31.80 -23.62
CA ASN A 499 -17.05 -33.10 -22.96
C ASN A 499 -17.89 -34.13 -23.77
N ALA A 500 -17.38 -34.52 -24.93
CA ALA A 500 -18.00 -35.51 -25.79
C ALA A 500 -17.31 -36.89 -25.77
N GLY A 501 -16.12 -36.98 -25.14
CA GLY A 501 -15.25 -38.14 -25.20
C GLY A 501 -15.25 -39.01 -23.93
N SER A 502 -14.15 -39.75 -23.77
CA SER A 502 -13.86 -40.65 -22.65
C SER A 502 -13.49 -39.86 -21.38
N LEU A 503 -13.28 -40.57 -20.23
CA LEU A 503 -12.79 -39.99 -19.02
C LEU A 503 -11.36 -39.44 -19.20
N GLU A 504 -10.54 -40.14 -19.98
CA GLU A 504 -9.15 -39.69 -20.30
C GLU A 504 -9.15 -38.38 -21.10
N ASP A 505 -10.10 -38.24 -22.05
CA ASP A 505 -10.28 -36.97 -22.77
C ASP A 505 -10.72 -35.84 -21.84
N LEU A 506 -11.54 -36.15 -20.84
CA LEU A 506 -11.96 -35.16 -19.83
C LEU A 506 -10.81 -34.72 -18.93
N GLU A 507 -9.95 -35.65 -18.52
CA GLU A 507 -8.73 -35.34 -17.73
C GLU A 507 -7.78 -34.46 -18.51
N ARG A 508 -7.61 -34.71 -19.82
CA ARG A 508 -6.82 -33.86 -20.71
C ARG A 508 -7.45 -32.48 -20.86
N THR A 509 -8.77 -32.41 -21.02
CA THR A 509 -9.50 -31.12 -21.08
C THR A 509 -9.36 -30.32 -19.79
N ALA A 510 -9.43 -30.96 -18.63
CA ALA A 510 -9.19 -30.32 -17.34
C ALA A 510 -7.73 -29.83 -17.20
N GLY A 511 -6.75 -30.57 -17.74
CA GLY A 511 -5.35 -30.14 -17.81
C GLY A 511 -5.17 -28.89 -18.67
N ASN A 512 -5.75 -28.87 -19.86
CA ASN A 512 -5.70 -27.73 -20.77
C ASN A 512 -6.37 -26.48 -20.16
N LEU A 513 -7.47 -26.66 -19.44
CA LEU A 513 -8.12 -25.55 -18.71
C LEU A 513 -7.18 -24.92 -17.68
N LEU A 514 -6.48 -25.73 -16.90
CA LEU A 514 -5.52 -25.22 -15.91
C LEU A 514 -4.38 -24.45 -16.57
N GLN A 515 -3.87 -24.95 -17.68
CA GLN A 515 -2.85 -24.28 -18.48
C GLN A 515 -3.38 -22.93 -19.02
N GLU A 516 -4.58 -22.90 -19.58
CA GLU A 516 -5.21 -21.66 -20.09
C GLU A 516 -5.39 -20.60 -18.98
N ILE A 517 -5.79 -21.01 -17.77
CA ILE A 517 -5.91 -20.11 -16.62
C ILE A 517 -4.55 -19.51 -16.25
N GLU A 518 -3.49 -20.32 -16.22
CA GLU A 518 -2.15 -19.87 -15.91
C GLU A 518 -1.58 -18.92 -16.99
N GLU A 519 -1.81 -19.21 -18.25
CA GLU A 519 -1.44 -18.34 -19.37
C GLU A 519 -2.14 -16.97 -19.27
N ARG A 520 -3.43 -16.95 -18.95
CA ARG A 520 -4.19 -15.70 -18.74
C ARG A 520 -3.66 -14.90 -17.55
N ARG A 521 -3.27 -15.58 -16.47
CA ARG A 521 -2.65 -14.96 -15.29
C ARG A 521 -1.30 -14.32 -15.66
N SER A 522 -0.42 -15.06 -16.34
CA SER A 522 0.88 -14.57 -16.80
C SER A 522 0.75 -13.36 -17.72
N ALA A 523 -0.15 -13.43 -18.71
CA ALA A 523 -0.44 -12.32 -19.59
C ALA A 523 -0.97 -11.08 -18.84
N GLY A 524 -1.80 -11.27 -17.84
CA GLY A 524 -2.28 -10.17 -16.97
C GLY A 524 -1.16 -9.50 -16.18
N ARG A 525 -0.22 -10.29 -15.62
CA ARG A 525 0.97 -9.77 -14.93
C ARG A 525 1.89 -9.01 -15.87
N GLU A 526 2.15 -9.54 -17.05
CA GLU A 526 2.98 -8.89 -18.07
C GLU A 526 2.35 -7.56 -18.52
N ALA A 527 1.06 -7.53 -18.77
CA ALA A 527 0.34 -6.31 -19.14
C ALA A 527 0.40 -5.25 -18.04
N LEU A 528 0.24 -5.65 -16.76
CA LEU A 528 0.39 -4.74 -15.62
C LEU A 528 1.82 -4.23 -15.51
N SER A 529 2.82 -5.11 -15.60
CA SER A 529 4.24 -4.75 -15.56
C SER A 529 4.58 -3.73 -16.66
N ALA A 530 4.16 -3.99 -17.90
CA ALA A 530 4.37 -3.07 -19.02
C ALA A 530 3.72 -1.70 -18.79
N ARG A 531 2.50 -1.67 -18.25
CA ARG A 531 1.79 -0.44 -17.89
C ARG A 531 2.54 0.35 -16.82
N LEU A 532 3.06 -0.31 -15.79
CA LEU A 532 3.84 0.33 -14.73
C LEU A 532 5.14 0.91 -15.30
N HIS A 533 5.88 0.15 -16.10
CA HIS A 533 7.11 0.65 -16.73
C HIS A 533 6.85 1.86 -17.64
N ALA A 534 5.72 1.90 -18.35
CA ALA A 534 5.33 3.07 -19.13
C ALA A 534 5.08 4.31 -18.24
N LEU A 535 4.51 4.12 -17.03
CA LEU A 535 4.32 5.21 -16.05
C LEU A 535 5.65 5.72 -15.48
N TRP A 536 6.65 4.82 -15.28
CA TRP A 536 7.96 5.19 -14.75
C TRP A 536 8.71 6.14 -15.67
N GLY A 537 8.60 5.96 -16.99
CA GLY A 537 9.25 6.79 -17.99
C GLY A 537 8.45 8.02 -18.43
N ALA A 538 7.22 8.21 -17.98
CA ALA A 538 6.39 9.36 -18.34
C ALA A 538 6.94 10.65 -17.70
N SER A 539 7.52 11.50 -18.55
CA SER A 539 8.10 12.82 -18.21
C SER A 539 7.02 13.89 -18.03
#